data_6b6001496818eca5aef2f2c1894cd05b
#
_entry.id   6b6001496818eca5aef2f2c1894cd05b
#
_cell.length_a   1.000
_cell.length_b   1.000
_cell.length_c   1.000
_cell.angle_alpha   90.00
_cell.angle_beta   90.00
_cell.angle_gamma   90.00
#
_symmetry.space_group_name_H-M   'P 1'
#
loop_
_entity.id
_entity.type
_entity.pdbx_description
1 polymer ?
#
loop_
_entity_poly.entity_id
_entity_poly.type
_entity_poly.pdbx_seq_one_letter_code
_entity_poly.pdbx_strand_id
1 'polypeptide(L)'
;DSSTSRGLGDVYKRQVGEHVMRRVDLLGDVRTQKDIAEEPDSLLPPPPKVKPAFVDTCRAGMTCIEDYSDSTLRGMTPFYRALDELAQRPRQVRIAVFGDSFIEADILTADLRNMLQDKYGGCGVGFVTITSMTSGFRPTVRHSFGGWQSHSVMDSTFFDRKKQGISGHYFVPRPGAYVELKGQNKYASHLDTCEQASIFFYSKGEVTLSVNVNRNEKQTRTFLATDDLQEMQVDGNIGSVRWTVDEADSTLFYGLAMDGKKGIILDNFSLRGSSGLSLRSIPVWMMHEFNEQRPYDLIILQYGLNVATERGRNYDKYIAGMQTTIDHLKDAFPQAGILVVSVGDRDYKTEDGTLRTMPGIKNLVRYQQNLAADNDIAFWNMFEAMGGEGSMANLVHAKPSLANYDYTHINFRGGKHLAGLLYEALVYGKEQYDRRRAYEAE
;
A
#
# COMPACT_ATOMS: atom_id res chain seq x y z
N ASP A 1 22.60 -20.20 -24.94
CA ASP A 1 22.99 -19.59 -23.65
C ASP A 1 22.99 -18.06 -23.72
N SER A 2 21.94 -17.49 -24.23
CA SER A 2 21.85 -16.03 -24.41
C SER A 2 20.58 -15.39 -23.80
N SER A 3 19.95 -16.04 -22.83
CA SER A 3 18.67 -15.59 -22.28
C SER A 3 18.71 -14.84 -20.94
N THR A 4 19.87 -14.76 -20.29
CA THR A 4 20.00 -14.15 -18.96
C THR A 4 20.47 -12.70 -18.93
N SER A 5 20.82 -12.11 -20.07
CA SER A 5 21.35 -10.72 -20.11
C SER A 5 20.31 -9.64 -20.42
N ARG A 6 19.06 -10.00 -20.72
CA ARG A 6 18.04 -9.01 -21.14
C ARG A 6 17.39 -8.23 -20.00
N GLY A 7 17.29 -8.80 -18.79
CA GLY A 7 16.57 -8.15 -17.68
C GLY A 7 17.35 -7.04 -16.96
N LEU A 8 18.64 -7.27 -16.74
CA LEU A 8 19.48 -6.34 -15.97
C LEU A 8 19.89 -5.08 -16.76
N GLY A 9 19.97 -5.18 -18.09
CA GLY A 9 20.35 -4.04 -18.94
C GLY A 9 19.27 -2.96 -19.06
N ASP A 10 18.01 -3.36 -18.99
CA ASP A 10 16.89 -2.41 -19.19
C ASP A 10 16.54 -1.62 -17.90
N VAL A 11 16.78 -2.21 -16.72
CA VAL A 11 16.54 -1.52 -15.44
C VAL A 11 17.55 -0.41 -15.19
N TYR A 12 18.83 -0.64 -15.55
CA TYR A 12 19.88 0.38 -15.40
C TYR A 12 19.83 1.49 -16.46
N LYS A 13 19.15 1.29 -17.58
CA LYS A 13 19.06 2.28 -18.66
C LYS A 13 18.06 3.41 -18.38
N ARG A 14 17.24 3.28 -17.35
CA ARG A 14 16.25 4.30 -17.00
C ARG A 14 16.73 5.33 -15.99
N GLN A 15 17.93 5.17 -15.42
CA GLN A 15 18.42 6.01 -14.33
C GLN A 15 19.89 6.43 -14.51
N VAL A 16 20.15 7.32 -15.42
CA VAL A 16 21.40 8.10 -15.40
C VAL A 16 21.04 9.57 -15.56
N GLY A 17 21.01 10.30 -14.44
CA GLY A 17 20.72 11.73 -14.40
C GLY A 17 19.23 12.06 -14.52
N GLU A 18 18.94 13.32 -14.70
CA GLU A 18 17.58 13.89 -14.81
C GLU A 18 16.82 13.49 -16.08
N HIS A 19 17.40 12.65 -16.94
CA HIS A 19 16.82 12.25 -18.21
C HIS A 19 16.87 10.74 -18.42
N VAL A 20 15.74 10.17 -18.83
CA VAL A 20 15.66 8.79 -19.30
C VAL A 20 16.39 8.66 -20.63
N MET A 21 17.50 7.95 -20.67
CA MET A 21 18.24 7.75 -21.91
C MET A 21 17.51 6.80 -22.88
N ARG A 22 17.36 7.21 -24.11
CA ARG A 22 16.90 6.33 -25.22
C ARG A 22 17.93 5.25 -25.47
N ARG A 23 17.45 4.10 -25.90
CA ARG A 23 18.29 3.04 -26.46
C ARG A 23 19.24 3.63 -27.49
N VAL A 24 20.53 3.67 -27.18
CA VAL A 24 21.57 4.01 -28.13
C VAL A 24 22.06 2.72 -28.75
N ASP A 25 21.85 2.53 -30.05
CA ASP A 25 22.46 1.45 -30.80
C ASP A 25 23.94 1.79 -31.01
N LEU A 26 24.78 1.32 -30.08
CA LEU A 26 26.24 1.55 -30.11
C LEU A 26 26.93 0.86 -31.30
N LEU A 27 26.24 0.04 -32.05
CA LEU A 27 26.78 -0.68 -33.21
C LEU A 27 26.29 -0.08 -34.56
N GLY A 28 25.41 0.91 -34.51
CA GLY A 28 24.87 1.57 -35.72
C GLY A 28 25.97 2.26 -36.53
N ASP A 29 27.01 2.80 -35.88
CA ASP A 29 28.09 3.55 -36.54
C ASP A 29 29.21 2.68 -37.13
N VAL A 30 29.16 1.36 -36.95
CA VAL A 30 30.21 0.43 -37.41
C VAL A 30 29.77 -0.35 -38.66
N ARG A 31 28.54 -0.18 -39.13
CA ARG A 31 28.10 -0.78 -40.38
C ARG A 31 28.53 0.07 -41.54
N THR A 32 29.57 -0.39 -42.24
CA THR A 32 29.96 0.18 -43.53
C THR A 32 28.77 0.24 -44.46
N GLN A 33 28.36 1.46 -44.86
CA GLN A 33 27.44 1.68 -45.95
C GLN A 33 27.95 0.98 -47.19
N LYS A 34 27.25 -0.01 -47.67
CA LYS A 34 27.39 -0.42 -49.05
C LYS A 34 26.74 0.66 -49.90
N ASP A 35 27.51 1.22 -50.82
CA ASP A 35 27.01 2.15 -51.86
C ASP A 35 25.80 1.53 -52.56
N ILE A 36 24.63 2.00 -52.23
CA ILE A 36 23.42 1.73 -53.01
C ILE A 36 23.28 2.95 -53.91
N ALA A 37 23.36 2.70 -55.22
CA ALA A 37 23.16 3.70 -56.23
C ALA A 37 21.81 4.42 -55.98
N GLU A 38 21.85 5.75 -56.01
CA GLU A 38 20.68 6.61 -55.90
C GLU A 38 19.75 6.35 -57.05
N GLU A 39 18.60 5.71 -56.81
CA GLU A 39 17.47 5.80 -57.72
C GLU A 39 16.76 7.15 -57.57
N PRO A 40 16.31 7.76 -58.68
CA PRO A 40 15.77 9.11 -58.60
C PRO A 40 14.43 9.13 -57.88
N ASP A 41 14.37 10.04 -56.95
CA ASP A 41 13.27 10.69 -56.27
C ASP A 41 11.86 10.16 -56.60
N SER A 42 11.41 9.15 -55.89
CA SER A 42 10.00 8.78 -55.89
C SER A 42 9.26 9.80 -55.03
N LEU A 43 8.19 10.37 -55.56
CA LEU A 43 7.25 11.27 -54.88
C LEU A 43 6.50 10.57 -53.72
N LEU A 44 7.22 9.95 -52.79
CA LEU A 44 6.62 9.48 -51.56
C LEU A 44 6.42 10.67 -50.63
N PRO A 45 5.22 10.84 -50.08
CA PRO A 45 5.00 11.86 -49.09
C PRO A 45 6.00 11.70 -47.93
N PRO A 46 6.49 12.81 -47.38
CA PRO A 46 7.41 12.71 -46.22
C PRO A 46 6.79 11.84 -45.13
N PRO A 47 7.59 10.99 -44.46
CA PRO A 47 7.08 10.15 -43.40
C PRO A 47 6.34 11.01 -42.38
N PRO A 48 5.20 10.52 -41.85
CA PRO A 48 4.45 11.26 -40.88
C PRO A 48 5.36 11.64 -39.71
N LYS A 49 5.34 12.92 -39.31
CA LYS A 49 6.08 13.39 -38.14
C LYS A 49 5.48 12.69 -36.93
N VAL A 50 6.19 11.68 -36.42
CA VAL A 50 5.80 10.99 -35.21
C VAL A 50 6.09 11.94 -34.03
N LYS A 51 5.05 12.27 -33.29
CA LYS A 51 5.18 13.06 -32.05
C LYS A 51 6.08 12.30 -31.08
N PRO A 52 7.11 12.93 -30.47
CA PRO A 52 7.95 12.26 -29.49
C PRO A 52 7.12 11.75 -28.32
N ALA A 53 7.51 10.63 -27.71
CA ALA A 53 6.87 10.15 -26.51
C ALA A 53 7.09 11.12 -25.34
N PHE A 54 6.08 11.29 -24.49
CA PHE A 54 6.22 12.09 -23.26
C PHE A 54 7.23 11.40 -22.33
N VAL A 55 8.10 12.20 -21.72
CA VAL A 55 9.10 11.72 -20.76
C VAL A 55 8.78 12.34 -19.39
N ASP A 56 8.53 11.48 -18.40
CA ASP A 56 8.38 11.89 -17.02
C ASP A 56 9.72 12.45 -16.49
N THR A 57 9.64 13.51 -15.71
CA THR A 57 10.79 14.10 -15.03
C THR A 57 10.66 13.91 -13.52
N CYS A 58 11.80 13.94 -12.81
CA CYS A 58 11.82 13.99 -11.36
C CYS A 58 12.34 15.33 -10.90
N ARG A 59 11.72 15.90 -9.87
CA ARG A 59 12.17 17.15 -9.27
C ARG A 59 13.47 16.92 -8.50
N ALA A 60 14.46 17.81 -8.68
CA ALA A 60 15.69 17.75 -7.92
C ALA A 60 15.43 17.78 -6.41
N GLY A 61 16.12 16.92 -5.66
CA GLY A 61 15.97 16.78 -4.21
C GLY A 61 14.76 15.97 -3.74
N MET A 62 13.93 15.47 -4.66
CA MET A 62 12.80 14.60 -4.36
C MET A 62 13.12 13.15 -4.72
N THR A 63 12.70 12.20 -3.88
CA THR A 63 12.64 10.79 -4.25
C THR A 63 11.31 10.53 -4.92
N CYS A 64 11.32 10.43 -6.25
CA CYS A 64 10.11 10.22 -7.04
C CYS A 64 9.70 8.76 -7.09
N ILE A 65 8.41 8.52 -7.35
CA ILE A 65 7.91 7.18 -7.64
C ILE A 65 8.42 6.76 -9.02
N GLU A 66 8.99 5.56 -9.10
CA GLU A 66 9.40 4.92 -10.34
C GLU A 66 8.26 4.01 -10.79
N ASP A 67 7.59 4.38 -11.86
CA ASP A 67 6.49 3.60 -12.40
C ASP A 67 6.99 2.75 -13.57
N TYR A 68 7.13 1.46 -13.35
CA TYR A 68 7.58 0.47 -14.35
C TYR A 68 6.41 -0.16 -15.10
N SER A 69 5.18 0.37 -14.95
CA SER A 69 4.01 -0.24 -15.57
C SER A 69 4.10 -0.30 -17.10
N ASP A 70 3.58 -1.39 -17.63
CA ASP A 70 3.42 -1.65 -19.05
C ASP A 70 2.03 -1.21 -19.54
N SER A 71 1.58 -1.77 -20.67
CA SER A 71 0.26 -1.52 -21.23
C SER A 71 -0.91 -1.96 -20.34
N THR A 72 -0.66 -2.80 -19.33
CA THR A 72 -1.68 -3.20 -18.34
C THR A 72 -1.96 -2.12 -17.30
N LEU A 73 -1.10 -1.10 -17.21
CA LEU A 73 -1.24 0.08 -16.35
C LEU A 73 -1.41 -0.25 -14.86
N ARG A 74 -0.71 -1.30 -14.37
CA ARG A 74 -0.81 -1.78 -12.98
C ARG A 74 0.08 -1.01 -11.98
N GLY A 75 0.67 0.11 -12.40
CA GLY A 75 1.40 1.04 -11.54
C GLY A 75 0.49 2.11 -10.94
N MET A 76 0.84 3.38 -11.13
CA MET A 76 0.13 4.50 -10.52
C MET A 76 -1.10 4.96 -11.27
N THR A 77 -1.27 4.58 -12.52
CA THR A 77 -2.38 5.05 -13.38
C THR A 77 -3.76 4.82 -12.80
N PRO A 78 -4.11 3.64 -12.24
CA PRO A 78 -5.45 3.45 -11.66
C PRO A 78 -5.79 4.44 -10.55
N PHE A 79 -4.83 4.74 -9.68
CA PHE A 79 -5.01 5.70 -8.60
C PHE A 79 -5.18 7.13 -9.13
N TYR A 80 -4.35 7.55 -10.07
CA TYR A 80 -4.44 8.89 -10.65
C TYR A 80 -5.73 9.08 -11.46
N ARG A 81 -6.16 8.04 -12.16
CA ARG A 81 -7.46 8.04 -12.85
C ARG A 81 -8.62 8.16 -11.86
N ALA A 82 -8.55 7.46 -10.73
CA ALA A 82 -9.56 7.56 -9.68
C ALA A 82 -9.65 8.98 -9.10
N LEU A 83 -8.51 9.67 -8.95
CA LEU A 83 -8.49 11.07 -8.53
C LEU A 83 -9.12 12.00 -9.57
N ASP A 84 -8.90 11.78 -10.85
CA ASP A 84 -9.57 12.51 -11.92
C ASP A 84 -11.09 12.31 -11.89
N GLU A 85 -11.53 11.07 -11.69
CA GLU A 85 -12.96 10.77 -11.56
C GLU A 85 -13.57 11.45 -10.33
N LEU A 86 -12.86 11.46 -9.19
CA LEU A 86 -13.28 12.15 -7.98
C LEU A 86 -13.45 13.65 -8.21
N ALA A 87 -12.62 14.29 -9.02
CA ALA A 87 -12.74 15.69 -9.39
C ALA A 87 -13.99 15.98 -10.22
N GLN A 88 -14.54 15.00 -10.92
CA GLN A 88 -15.72 15.14 -11.78
C GLN A 88 -17.02 14.72 -11.11
N ARG A 89 -16.99 13.73 -10.22
CA ARG A 89 -18.14 13.18 -9.52
C ARG A 89 -17.77 12.62 -8.15
N PRO A 90 -18.68 12.61 -7.18
CA PRO A 90 -18.42 11.97 -5.89
C PRO A 90 -18.13 10.48 -6.07
N ARG A 91 -17.00 10.04 -5.53
CA ARG A 91 -16.64 8.62 -5.40
C ARG A 91 -15.65 8.42 -4.24
N GLN A 92 -15.57 7.22 -3.74
CA GLN A 92 -14.50 6.82 -2.84
C GLN A 92 -13.26 6.48 -3.67
N VAL A 93 -12.10 6.94 -3.21
CA VAL A 93 -10.79 6.54 -3.73
C VAL A 93 -10.08 5.79 -2.62
N ARG A 94 -9.91 4.49 -2.78
CA ARG A 94 -9.40 3.62 -1.72
C ARG A 94 -7.96 3.21 -1.94
N ILE A 95 -7.19 3.33 -0.86
CA ILE A 95 -5.80 2.91 -0.78
C ILE A 95 -5.68 1.86 0.31
N ALA A 96 -5.13 0.69 -0.02
CA ALA A 96 -4.73 -0.32 0.96
C ALA A 96 -3.23 -0.22 1.21
N VAL A 97 -2.82 -0.08 2.46
CA VAL A 97 -1.40 -0.11 2.83
C VAL A 97 -1.14 -1.37 3.65
N PHE A 98 -0.48 -2.32 3.03
CA PHE A 98 0.00 -3.54 3.69
C PHE A 98 1.43 -3.33 4.16
N GLY A 99 1.72 -3.71 5.39
CA GLY A 99 3.06 -3.56 5.94
C GLY A 99 3.28 -4.34 7.23
N ASP A 100 4.44 -4.13 7.81
CA ASP A 100 4.87 -4.73 9.07
C ASP A 100 4.73 -3.74 10.25
N SER A 101 5.53 -3.94 11.31
CA SER A 101 5.54 -3.06 12.48
C SER A 101 5.99 -1.62 12.20
N PHE A 102 6.58 -1.36 11.04
CA PHE A 102 7.02 -0.01 10.67
C PHE A 102 5.86 0.98 10.52
N ILE A 103 4.69 0.47 10.16
CA ILE A 103 3.46 1.26 10.00
C ILE A 103 2.36 0.89 11.00
N GLU A 104 2.66 0.09 12.03
CA GLU A 104 1.66 -0.27 13.04
C GLU A 104 1.10 0.96 13.77
N ALA A 105 -0.09 0.83 14.33
CA ALA A 105 -0.79 1.92 15.02
C ALA A 105 -0.99 3.18 14.18
N ASP A 106 -1.03 3.05 12.87
CA ASP A 106 -1.09 4.17 11.91
C ASP A 106 0.16 5.07 11.90
N ILE A 107 1.30 4.63 12.40
CA ILE A 107 2.56 5.35 12.17
C ILE A 107 2.77 5.47 10.65
N LEU A 108 3.09 6.66 10.17
CA LEU A 108 3.16 7.05 8.76
C LEU A 108 1.79 7.13 8.07
N THR A 109 0.96 6.12 8.18
CA THR A 109 -0.34 6.07 7.47
C THR A 109 -1.35 7.08 8.01
N ALA A 110 -1.30 7.44 9.28
CA ALA A 110 -2.16 8.49 9.83
C ALA A 110 -1.93 9.84 9.13
N ASP A 111 -0.69 10.23 8.99
CA ASP A 111 -0.31 11.50 8.39
C ASP A 111 -0.50 11.48 6.86
N LEU A 112 -0.20 10.36 6.21
CA LEU A 112 -0.46 10.19 4.79
C LEU A 112 -1.95 10.31 4.47
N ARG A 113 -2.81 9.62 5.24
CA ARG A 113 -4.27 9.74 5.14
C ARG A 113 -4.72 11.18 5.33
N ASN A 114 -4.21 11.84 6.36
CA ASN A 114 -4.58 13.22 6.66
C ASN A 114 -4.24 14.18 5.51
N MET A 115 -3.02 14.12 4.98
CA MET A 115 -2.60 14.99 3.87
C MET A 115 -3.41 14.72 2.60
N LEU A 116 -3.71 13.46 2.30
CA LEU A 116 -4.51 13.09 1.14
C LEU A 116 -5.98 13.52 1.32
N GLN A 117 -6.54 13.36 2.51
CA GLN A 117 -7.91 13.82 2.81
C GLN A 117 -7.99 15.35 2.82
N ASP A 118 -6.97 16.06 3.29
CA ASP A 118 -6.91 17.52 3.18
C ASP A 118 -6.95 17.99 1.72
N LYS A 119 -6.23 17.30 0.84
CA LYS A 119 -6.15 17.69 -0.57
C LYS A 119 -7.35 17.26 -1.40
N TYR A 120 -7.81 16.02 -1.23
CA TYR A 120 -8.79 15.38 -2.11
C TYR A 120 -10.15 15.16 -1.45
N GLY A 121 -10.29 15.49 -0.18
CA GLY A 121 -11.49 15.19 0.60
C GLY A 121 -11.49 13.77 1.16
N GLY A 122 -12.50 13.48 1.94
CA GLY A 122 -12.66 12.22 2.63
C GLY A 122 -12.63 12.38 4.14
N CYS A 123 -13.09 11.37 4.85
CA CYS A 123 -13.10 11.30 6.30
C CYS A 123 -13.11 9.84 6.78
N GLY A 124 -12.84 9.67 8.07
CA GLY A 124 -12.84 8.36 8.71
C GLY A 124 -11.49 7.65 8.64
N VAL A 125 -11.32 6.73 9.58
CA VAL A 125 -10.07 5.98 9.77
C VAL A 125 -9.91 4.82 8.78
N GLY A 126 -10.96 4.47 8.04
CA GLY A 126 -10.98 3.31 7.16
C GLY A 126 -11.14 1.99 7.93
N PHE A 127 -10.54 0.93 7.43
CA PHE A 127 -10.63 -0.41 7.98
C PHE A 127 -9.83 -0.55 9.30
N VAL A 128 -10.46 -1.21 10.27
CA VAL A 128 -9.85 -1.57 11.56
C VAL A 128 -10.15 -3.03 11.85
N THR A 129 -9.17 -3.78 12.35
CA THR A 129 -9.40 -5.16 12.81
C THR A 129 -10.32 -5.19 14.02
N ILE A 130 -11.01 -6.31 14.24
CA ILE A 130 -11.95 -6.46 15.39
C ILE A 130 -11.23 -6.22 16.72
N THR A 131 -10.10 -6.89 16.95
CA THR A 131 -9.22 -6.63 18.08
C THR A 131 -7.86 -6.16 17.60
N SER A 132 -7.12 -5.43 18.41
CA SER A 132 -5.80 -4.95 18.04
C SER A 132 -4.90 -4.81 19.25
N MET A 133 -3.66 -5.30 19.12
CA MET A 133 -2.61 -5.10 20.13
C MET A 133 -2.19 -3.63 20.25
N THR A 134 -2.44 -2.83 19.23
CA THR A 134 -2.04 -1.42 19.19
C THR A 134 -3.16 -0.46 19.60
N SER A 135 -4.33 -0.96 19.97
CA SER A 135 -5.51 -0.14 20.32
C SER A 135 -5.24 0.88 21.42
N GLY A 136 -4.35 0.54 22.37
CA GLY A 136 -4.01 1.43 23.50
C GLY A 136 -3.14 2.64 23.14
N PHE A 137 -2.47 2.62 21.99
CA PHE A 137 -1.57 3.70 21.56
C PHE A 137 -1.79 4.20 20.13
N ARG A 138 -2.76 3.64 19.39
CA ARG A 138 -3.18 4.14 18.08
C ARG A 138 -3.92 5.47 18.25
N PRO A 139 -3.41 6.59 17.71
CA PRO A 139 -3.98 7.91 17.97
C PRO A 139 -5.17 8.27 17.07
N THR A 140 -5.42 7.49 16.01
CA THR A 140 -6.37 7.85 14.95
C THR A 140 -7.81 7.48 15.27
N VAL A 141 -8.01 6.53 16.18
CA VAL A 141 -9.34 6.07 16.61
C VAL A 141 -9.26 5.52 18.02
N ARG A 142 -10.30 5.72 18.80
CA ARG A 142 -10.49 5.01 20.07
C ARG A 142 -11.15 3.68 19.76
N HIS A 143 -10.54 2.59 20.19
CA HIS A 143 -10.93 1.23 19.85
C HIS A 143 -11.08 0.41 21.12
N SER A 144 -12.28 -0.09 21.39
CA SER A 144 -12.59 -0.97 22.49
C SER A 144 -13.31 -2.22 21.99
N PHE A 145 -13.09 -3.33 22.65
CA PHE A 145 -13.64 -4.63 22.23
C PHE A 145 -13.66 -5.60 23.42
N GLY A 146 -14.51 -6.62 23.30
CA GLY A 146 -14.58 -7.69 24.29
C GLY A 146 -15.35 -8.88 23.74
N GLY A 147 -15.07 -10.06 24.29
CA GLY A 147 -15.79 -11.30 23.95
C GLY A 147 -15.33 -11.97 22.66
N TRP A 148 -14.12 -11.68 22.17
CA TRP A 148 -13.59 -12.25 20.94
C TRP A 148 -12.49 -13.25 21.18
N GLN A 149 -12.42 -14.27 20.32
CA GLN A 149 -11.27 -15.12 20.15
C GLN A 149 -10.55 -14.69 18.89
N SER A 150 -9.34 -14.14 19.05
CA SER A 150 -8.54 -13.57 17.95
C SER A 150 -7.57 -14.61 17.42
N HIS A 151 -7.50 -14.74 16.10
CA HIS A 151 -6.58 -15.63 15.40
C HIS A 151 -5.75 -14.81 14.41
N SER A 152 -4.43 -14.93 14.49
CA SER A 152 -3.47 -14.24 13.63
C SER A 152 -2.62 -15.25 12.86
N VAL A 153 -2.35 -14.97 11.59
CA VAL A 153 -1.45 -15.78 10.77
C VAL A 153 -0.02 -15.79 11.33
N MET A 154 0.33 -14.82 12.17
CA MET A 154 1.61 -14.77 12.87
C MET A 154 1.71 -15.73 14.06
N ASP A 155 0.58 -16.26 14.53
CA ASP A 155 0.49 -17.32 15.52
C ASP A 155 0.25 -18.65 14.81
N SER A 156 1.32 -19.28 14.37
CA SER A 156 1.26 -20.46 13.49
C SER A 156 0.65 -21.72 14.17
N THR A 157 0.58 -21.78 15.50
CA THR A 157 0.26 -23.00 16.23
C THR A 157 -1.21 -23.42 16.09
N PHE A 158 -2.14 -22.46 15.99
CA PHE A 158 -3.59 -22.72 15.96
C PHE A 158 -4.33 -21.93 14.88
N PHE A 159 -3.61 -21.44 13.86
CA PHE A 159 -4.19 -20.63 12.81
C PHE A 159 -4.65 -21.49 11.64
N ASP A 160 -5.94 -21.41 11.32
CA ASP A 160 -6.48 -22.05 10.12
C ASP A 160 -6.41 -21.08 8.92
N ARG A 161 -5.46 -21.31 8.03
CA ARG A 161 -5.23 -20.46 6.85
C ARG A 161 -6.42 -20.39 5.90
N LYS A 162 -7.31 -21.37 5.90
CA LYS A 162 -8.52 -21.36 5.10
C LYS A 162 -9.54 -20.31 5.56
N LYS A 163 -9.39 -19.83 6.79
CA LYS A 163 -10.24 -18.81 7.41
C LYS A 163 -9.61 -17.43 7.39
N GLN A 164 -8.38 -17.30 6.90
CA GLN A 164 -7.64 -16.05 6.91
C GLN A 164 -8.36 -14.94 6.14
N GLY A 165 -8.60 -13.79 6.80
CA GLY A 165 -9.10 -12.57 6.18
C GLY A 165 -7.98 -11.69 5.63
N ILE A 166 -8.37 -10.58 5.01
CA ILE A 166 -7.45 -9.65 4.34
C ILE A 166 -6.39 -9.06 5.27
N SER A 167 -6.69 -8.90 6.56
CA SER A 167 -5.75 -8.38 7.57
C SER A 167 -4.77 -9.42 8.13
N GLY A 168 -4.84 -10.67 7.66
CA GLY A 168 -4.08 -11.77 8.24
C GLY A 168 -4.72 -12.37 9.49
N HIS A 169 -5.97 -12.01 9.77
CA HIS A 169 -6.71 -12.43 10.94
C HIS A 169 -8.07 -13.03 10.59
N TYR A 170 -8.63 -13.74 11.54
CA TYR A 170 -10.07 -13.96 11.70
C TYR A 170 -10.43 -13.96 13.18
N PHE A 171 -11.68 -13.61 13.47
CA PHE A 171 -12.16 -13.43 14.83
C PHE A 171 -13.44 -14.22 15.05
N VAL A 172 -13.49 -14.97 16.15
CA VAL A 172 -14.64 -15.78 16.54
C VAL A 172 -15.35 -15.12 17.71
N PRO A 173 -16.64 -14.76 17.60
CA PRO A 173 -17.37 -14.12 18.68
C PRO A 173 -17.81 -15.14 19.74
N ARG A 174 -17.84 -14.67 21.00
CA ARG A 174 -18.66 -15.25 22.05
C ARG A 174 -20.01 -14.54 22.07
N PRO A 175 -21.07 -15.12 22.64
CA PRO A 175 -22.34 -14.41 22.79
C PRO A 175 -22.14 -13.07 23.53
N GLY A 176 -22.67 -11.98 22.95
CA GLY A 176 -22.49 -10.63 23.46
C GLY A 176 -21.14 -9.97 23.13
N ALA A 177 -20.31 -10.57 22.28
CA ALA A 177 -19.08 -9.95 21.79
C ALA A 177 -19.37 -8.57 21.18
N TYR A 178 -18.51 -7.61 21.47
CA TYR A 178 -18.67 -6.27 20.94
C TYR A 178 -17.36 -5.69 20.45
N VAL A 179 -17.47 -4.71 19.57
CA VAL A 179 -16.37 -3.85 19.13
C VAL A 179 -16.92 -2.45 18.91
N GLU A 180 -16.22 -1.46 19.44
CA GLU A 180 -16.59 -0.05 19.33
C GLU A 180 -15.44 0.77 18.78
N LEU A 181 -15.73 1.62 17.81
CA LEU A 181 -14.84 2.66 17.34
C LEU A 181 -15.43 4.02 17.67
N LYS A 182 -14.61 4.92 18.19
CA LYS A 182 -14.95 6.31 18.40
C LYS A 182 -13.93 7.18 17.68
N GLY A 183 -14.43 8.06 16.82
CA GLY A 183 -13.63 9.06 16.13
C GLY A 183 -12.98 10.04 17.10
N GLN A 184 -11.96 10.73 16.64
CA GLN A 184 -11.25 11.76 17.38
C GLN A 184 -10.62 12.75 16.39
N ASN A 185 -10.31 13.96 16.80
CA ASN A 185 -9.70 15.00 15.98
C ASN A 185 -8.42 15.60 16.58
N LYS A 186 -7.89 14.97 17.62
CA LYS A 186 -6.68 15.46 18.31
C LYS A 186 -5.42 15.26 17.47
N TYR A 187 -5.36 14.16 16.73
CA TYR A 187 -4.23 13.83 15.89
C TYR A 187 -4.40 14.36 14.47
N ALA A 188 -5.57 14.19 13.89
CA ALA A 188 -5.89 14.59 12.52
C ALA A 188 -7.34 15.10 12.42
N SER A 189 -7.60 16.02 11.50
CA SER A 189 -8.86 16.77 11.45
C SER A 189 -10.04 16.00 10.86
N HIS A 190 -9.82 14.97 10.05
CA HIS A 190 -10.88 14.27 9.32
C HIS A 190 -11.32 12.94 9.98
N LEU A 191 -11.01 12.74 11.25
CA LEU A 191 -11.23 11.49 11.97
C LEU A 191 -12.31 11.56 13.07
N ASP A 192 -12.94 12.71 13.27
CA ASP A 192 -13.95 12.90 14.31
C ASP A 192 -15.29 12.29 13.93
N THR A 193 -15.70 12.43 12.69
CA THR A 193 -16.93 11.84 12.13
C THR A 193 -16.67 11.22 10.76
N CYS A 194 -17.52 10.26 10.40
CA CYS A 194 -17.59 9.68 9.07
C CYS A 194 -19.03 9.54 8.62
N GLU A 195 -19.25 9.13 7.39
CA GLU A 195 -20.58 9.04 6.78
C GLU A 195 -21.11 7.62 6.66
N GLN A 196 -20.24 6.63 6.76
CA GLN A 196 -20.57 5.20 6.69
C GLN A 196 -19.78 4.42 7.73
N ALA A 197 -20.40 3.42 8.33
CA ALA A 197 -19.72 2.44 9.16
C ALA A 197 -20.16 1.04 8.78
N SER A 198 -19.22 0.11 8.75
CA SER A 198 -19.45 -1.27 8.30
C SER A 198 -18.77 -2.27 9.21
N ILE A 199 -19.32 -3.49 9.26
CA ILE A 199 -18.67 -4.66 9.84
C ILE A 199 -18.72 -5.81 8.84
N PHE A 200 -17.63 -6.56 8.69
CA PHE A 200 -17.46 -7.62 7.70
C PHE A 200 -17.40 -8.98 8.37
N PHE A 201 -18.19 -9.93 7.87
CA PHE A 201 -18.29 -11.27 8.43
C PHE A 201 -18.66 -12.31 7.38
N TYR A 202 -18.39 -13.55 7.70
CA TYR A 202 -18.79 -14.71 6.92
C TYR A 202 -19.47 -15.72 7.86
N SER A 203 -20.62 -16.24 7.48
CA SER A 203 -21.34 -17.15 8.35
C SER A 203 -21.98 -18.30 7.59
N LYS A 204 -21.77 -19.51 8.11
CA LYS A 204 -22.48 -20.72 7.67
C LYS A 204 -23.79 -20.95 8.42
N GLY A 205 -24.08 -20.14 9.42
CA GLY A 205 -25.30 -20.13 10.20
C GLY A 205 -25.95 -18.76 10.23
N GLU A 206 -27.05 -18.64 10.97
CA GLU A 206 -27.73 -17.37 11.18
C GLU A 206 -26.93 -16.48 12.13
N VAL A 207 -26.88 -15.17 11.85
CA VAL A 207 -26.20 -14.16 12.67
C VAL A 207 -27.16 -13.03 12.96
N THR A 208 -27.26 -12.64 14.22
CA THR A 208 -27.98 -11.45 14.65
C THR A 208 -27.00 -10.43 15.20
N LEU A 209 -26.92 -9.27 14.56
CA LEU A 209 -26.05 -8.15 14.92
C LEU A 209 -26.88 -6.96 15.34
N SER A 210 -26.38 -6.25 16.36
CA SER A 210 -26.88 -4.94 16.77
C SER A 210 -25.82 -3.87 16.58
N VAL A 211 -26.24 -2.68 16.21
CA VAL A 211 -25.38 -1.51 16.08
C VAL A 211 -25.95 -0.32 16.85
N ASN A 212 -25.10 0.35 17.62
CA ASN A 212 -25.41 1.64 18.23
C ASN A 212 -24.53 2.69 17.54
N VAL A 213 -25.16 3.64 16.87
CA VAL A 213 -24.52 4.81 16.27
C VAL A 213 -24.62 5.97 17.23
N ASN A 214 -23.50 6.61 17.55
CA ASN A 214 -23.42 7.76 18.47
C ASN A 214 -24.10 7.51 19.83
N ARG A 215 -24.07 6.26 20.30
CA ARG A 215 -24.72 5.81 21.54
C ARG A 215 -26.24 5.95 21.54
N ASN A 216 -26.85 6.07 20.36
CA ASN A 216 -28.30 6.06 20.18
C ASN A 216 -28.86 4.64 20.38
N GLU A 217 -30.16 4.50 20.24
CA GLU A 217 -30.84 3.21 20.30
C GLU A 217 -30.23 2.22 19.31
N LYS A 218 -30.14 0.96 19.72
CA LYS A 218 -29.57 -0.08 18.89
C LYS A 218 -30.52 -0.47 17.75
N GLN A 219 -29.95 -0.67 16.59
CA GLN A 219 -30.61 -1.26 15.43
C GLN A 219 -30.14 -2.71 15.31
N THR A 220 -31.07 -3.63 15.17
CA THR A 220 -30.78 -5.05 15.11
C THR A 220 -31.16 -5.63 13.77
N ARG A 221 -30.27 -6.45 13.19
CA ARG A 221 -30.53 -7.20 11.95
C ARG A 221 -30.09 -8.65 12.09
N THR A 222 -30.84 -9.52 11.45
CA THR A 222 -30.53 -10.95 11.33
C THR A 222 -30.14 -11.25 9.89
N PHE A 223 -29.02 -11.95 9.72
CA PHE A 223 -28.48 -12.36 8.43
C PHE A 223 -28.52 -13.86 8.31
N LEU A 224 -29.01 -14.34 7.18
CA LEU A 224 -29.00 -15.77 6.87
C LEU A 224 -27.60 -16.20 6.40
N ALA A 225 -27.34 -17.50 6.52
CA ALA A 225 -26.11 -18.07 5.99
C ALA A 225 -25.99 -17.87 4.48
N THR A 226 -24.79 -17.52 4.03
CA THR A 226 -24.42 -17.45 2.62
C THR A 226 -23.00 -17.98 2.43
N ASP A 227 -22.64 -18.29 1.18
CA ASP A 227 -21.26 -18.62 0.83
C ASP A 227 -20.40 -17.36 0.56
N ASP A 228 -21.01 -16.18 0.64
CA ASP A 228 -20.38 -14.90 0.36
C ASP A 228 -19.96 -14.17 1.63
N LEU A 229 -18.97 -13.30 1.50
CA LEU A 229 -18.63 -12.32 2.54
C LEU A 229 -19.80 -11.34 2.71
N GLN A 230 -20.25 -11.17 3.94
CA GLN A 230 -21.36 -10.27 4.27
C GLN A 230 -20.86 -8.99 4.92
N GLU A 231 -21.64 -7.94 4.74
CA GLU A 231 -21.41 -6.63 5.33
C GLU A 231 -22.71 -6.11 5.95
N MET A 232 -22.64 -5.62 7.18
CA MET A 232 -23.67 -4.77 7.73
C MET A 232 -23.16 -3.33 7.70
N GLN A 233 -23.88 -2.43 7.02
CA GLN A 233 -23.52 -1.03 6.87
C GLN A 233 -24.60 -0.13 7.43
N VAL A 234 -24.20 0.95 8.08
CA VAL A 234 -25.04 2.07 8.51
C VAL A 234 -24.49 3.37 7.96
N ASP A 235 -25.39 4.26 7.63
CA ASP A 235 -25.08 5.60 7.10
C ASP A 235 -25.53 6.67 8.10
N GLY A 236 -24.88 7.81 8.06
CA GLY A 236 -25.23 8.97 8.87
C GLY A 236 -24.03 9.85 9.19
N ASN A 237 -24.20 10.74 10.15
CA ASN A 237 -23.09 11.49 10.74
C ASN A 237 -22.58 10.73 11.97
N ILE A 238 -21.54 9.92 11.75
CA ILE A 238 -21.10 8.88 12.69
C ILE A 238 -19.83 9.32 13.41
N GLY A 239 -19.94 9.67 14.69
CA GLY A 239 -18.81 9.94 15.58
C GLY A 239 -18.36 8.71 16.35
N SER A 240 -19.26 7.77 16.62
CA SER A 240 -18.96 6.49 17.23
C SER A 240 -19.89 5.41 16.71
N VAL A 241 -19.41 4.18 16.68
CA VAL A 241 -20.19 3.02 16.28
C VAL A 241 -19.80 1.82 17.15
N ARG A 242 -20.80 1.17 17.73
CA ARG A 242 -20.64 -0.04 18.52
C ARG A 242 -21.40 -1.18 17.88
N TRP A 243 -20.70 -2.21 17.49
CA TRP A 243 -21.25 -3.45 16.95
C TRP A 243 -21.32 -4.50 18.07
N THR A 244 -22.44 -5.18 18.19
CA THR A 244 -22.64 -6.27 19.15
C THR A 244 -23.12 -7.51 18.42
N VAL A 245 -22.51 -8.64 18.70
CA VAL A 245 -22.96 -9.95 18.22
C VAL A 245 -23.93 -10.52 19.22
N ASP A 246 -25.23 -10.40 18.93
CA ASP A 246 -26.27 -10.91 19.83
C ASP A 246 -26.34 -12.45 19.77
N GLU A 247 -26.36 -12.99 18.53
CA GLU A 247 -26.36 -14.42 18.27
C GLU A 247 -25.51 -14.70 17.03
N ALA A 248 -24.72 -15.75 17.06
CA ALA A 248 -23.95 -16.20 15.92
C ALA A 248 -23.72 -17.72 15.98
N ASP A 249 -23.87 -18.36 14.83
CA ASP A 249 -23.54 -19.77 14.65
C ASP A 249 -22.54 -19.90 13.50
N SER A 250 -21.40 -20.55 13.76
CA SER A 250 -20.36 -20.79 12.74
C SER A 250 -19.97 -19.54 11.96
N THR A 251 -19.76 -18.44 12.68
CA THR A 251 -19.48 -17.11 12.11
C THR A 251 -18.05 -16.66 12.36
N LEU A 252 -17.43 -16.08 11.33
CA LEU A 252 -16.13 -15.44 11.40
C LEU A 252 -16.29 -13.95 11.11
N PHE A 253 -15.61 -13.12 11.89
CA PHE A 253 -15.53 -11.68 11.64
C PHE A 253 -14.11 -11.30 11.19
N TYR A 254 -14.00 -10.28 10.37
CA TYR A 254 -12.72 -9.88 9.78
C TYR A 254 -12.30 -8.47 10.15
N GLY A 255 -13.24 -7.56 10.32
CA GLY A 255 -12.97 -6.19 10.67
C GLY A 255 -14.18 -5.31 10.53
N LEU A 256 -13.96 -4.03 10.76
CA LEU A 256 -14.97 -2.99 10.63
C LEU A 256 -14.33 -1.74 9.99
N ALA A 257 -15.16 -0.80 9.57
CA ALA A 257 -14.67 0.40 8.91
C ALA A 257 -15.48 1.63 9.29
N MET A 258 -14.82 2.78 9.27
CA MET A 258 -15.43 4.11 9.32
C MET A 258 -14.96 4.89 8.09
N ASP A 259 -15.85 5.18 7.18
CA ASP A 259 -15.53 5.72 5.85
C ASP A 259 -16.36 6.95 5.51
N GLY A 260 -15.78 7.85 4.72
CA GLY A 260 -16.56 8.85 3.97
C GLY A 260 -17.22 8.23 2.74
N LYS A 261 -18.29 8.85 2.25
CA LYS A 261 -18.96 8.45 1.00
C LYS A 261 -18.21 8.90 -0.24
N LYS A 262 -17.30 9.84 -0.09
CA LYS A 262 -16.46 10.39 -1.16
C LYS A 262 -15.09 10.76 -0.63
N GLY A 263 -14.12 10.89 -1.54
CA GLY A 263 -12.75 11.26 -1.20
C GLY A 263 -11.91 10.05 -0.81
N ILE A 264 -10.81 10.32 -0.13
CA ILE A 264 -9.81 9.33 0.22
C ILE A 264 -10.25 8.44 1.38
N ILE A 265 -10.11 7.14 1.18
CA ILE A 265 -10.13 6.11 2.22
C ILE A 265 -8.79 5.41 2.20
N LEU A 266 -8.08 5.41 3.32
CA LEU A 266 -6.81 4.72 3.45
C LEU A 266 -6.87 3.70 4.57
N ASP A 267 -6.75 2.43 4.19
CA ASP A 267 -6.77 1.29 5.11
C ASP A 267 -5.35 0.88 5.49
N ASN A 268 -5.09 0.74 6.78
CA ASN A 268 -3.84 0.23 7.30
C ASN A 268 -3.99 -1.27 7.61
N PHE A 269 -3.29 -2.11 6.85
CA PHE A 269 -3.19 -3.55 7.06
C PHE A 269 -1.79 -3.91 7.58
N SER A 270 -1.37 -3.28 8.66
CA SER A 270 -0.10 -3.61 9.31
C SER A 270 -0.21 -4.92 10.10
N LEU A 271 0.85 -5.71 10.04
CA LEU A 271 0.95 -6.97 10.76
C LEU A 271 2.37 -7.13 11.30
N ARG A 272 2.53 -6.95 12.61
CA ARG A 272 3.83 -7.03 13.28
C ARG A 272 4.51 -8.38 13.00
N GLY A 273 5.77 -8.32 12.58
CA GLY A 273 6.57 -9.50 12.25
C GLY A 273 6.37 -10.04 10.83
N SER A 274 5.42 -9.51 10.08
CA SER A 274 5.15 -9.98 8.71
C SER A 274 6.28 -9.61 7.73
N SER A 275 6.51 -10.50 6.79
CA SER A 275 7.38 -10.27 5.62
C SER A 275 6.61 -9.94 4.35
N GLY A 276 5.27 -10.01 4.39
CA GLY A 276 4.38 -9.92 3.24
C GLY A 276 4.04 -11.28 2.61
N LEU A 277 4.77 -12.33 2.96
CA LEU A 277 4.52 -13.66 2.38
C LEU A 277 3.19 -14.28 2.81
N SER A 278 2.67 -13.90 3.97
CA SER A 278 1.39 -14.39 4.47
C SER A 278 0.19 -13.95 3.62
N LEU A 279 0.33 -12.90 2.82
CA LEU A 279 -0.73 -12.42 1.92
C LEU A 279 -1.09 -13.46 0.86
N ARG A 280 -0.12 -14.24 0.39
CA ARG A 280 -0.34 -15.30 -0.60
C ARG A 280 -1.19 -16.46 -0.10
N SER A 281 -1.34 -16.63 1.22
CA SER A 281 -2.14 -17.68 1.83
C SER A 281 -3.57 -17.28 2.17
N ILE A 282 -3.95 -16.03 1.94
CA ILE A 282 -5.35 -15.60 2.04
C ILE A 282 -6.14 -16.33 0.95
N PRO A 283 -7.27 -16.99 1.27
CA PRO A 283 -8.05 -17.69 0.26
C PRO A 283 -8.46 -16.78 -0.91
N VAL A 284 -8.38 -17.30 -2.12
CA VAL A 284 -8.71 -16.55 -3.35
C VAL A 284 -10.13 -15.99 -3.27
N TRP A 285 -11.10 -16.80 -2.82
CA TRP A 285 -12.49 -16.37 -2.69
C TRP A 285 -12.65 -15.18 -1.72
N MET A 286 -11.92 -15.18 -0.60
CA MET A 286 -11.94 -14.09 0.38
C MET A 286 -11.44 -12.79 -0.23
N MET A 287 -10.36 -12.85 -1.00
CA MET A 287 -9.79 -11.68 -1.65
C MET A 287 -10.72 -11.11 -2.72
N HIS A 288 -11.33 -11.96 -3.53
CA HIS A 288 -12.32 -11.56 -4.54
C HIS A 288 -13.55 -10.93 -3.90
N GLU A 289 -14.12 -11.57 -2.88
CA GLU A 289 -15.27 -11.07 -2.12
C GLU A 289 -14.95 -9.73 -1.44
N PHE A 290 -13.73 -9.61 -0.89
CA PHE A 290 -13.31 -8.37 -0.27
C PHE A 290 -13.15 -7.24 -1.30
N ASN A 291 -12.69 -7.54 -2.50
CA ASN A 291 -12.66 -6.61 -3.61
C ASN A 291 -14.07 -6.14 -4.04
N GLU A 292 -15.08 -7.00 -3.96
CA GLU A 292 -16.48 -6.61 -4.20
C GLU A 292 -16.97 -5.59 -3.16
N GLN A 293 -16.63 -5.81 -1.89
CA GLN A 293 -17.08 -4.97 -0.78
C GLN A 293 -16.25 -3.66 -0.67
N ARG A 294 -14.94 -3.75 -0.87
CA ARG A 294 -13.98 -2.65 -0.72
C ARG A 294 -12.97 -2.65 -1.87
N PRO A 295 -13.37 -2.26 -3.11
CA PRO A 295 -12.42 -2.19 -4.22
C PRO A 295 -11.35 -1.13 -3.96
N TYR A 296 -10.08 -1.47 -4.22
CA TYR A 296 -8.95 -0.56 -4.07
C TYR A 296 -8.50 -0.01 -5.41
N ASP A 297 -8.12 1.27 -5.41
CA ASP A 297 -7.51 1.94 -6.56
C ASP A 297 -5.97 1.85 -6.51
N LEU A 298 -5.42 1.75 -5.30
CA LEU A 298 -3.98 1.60 -5.06
C LEU A 298 -3.74 0.64 -3.89
N ILE A 299 -2.82 -0.29 -4.10
CA ILE A 299 -2.28 -1.17 -3.06
C ILE A 299 -0.82 -0.81 -2.86
N ILE A 300 -0.45 -0.46 -1.63
CA ILE A 300 0.92 -0.17 -1.22
C ILE A 300 1.44 -1.33 -0.39
N LEU A 301 2.62 -1.84 -0.74
CA LEU A 301 3.31 -2.92 -0.03
C LEU A 301 4.60 -2.39 0.60
N GLN A 302 4.65 -2.35 1.94
CA GLN A 302 5.80 -1.87 2.69
C GLN A 302 6.31 -2.97 3.62
N TYR A 303 7.36 -3.67 3.22
CA TYR A 303 7.96 -4.78 3.95
C TYR A 303 9.49 -4.73 3.88
N GLY A 304 10.14 -5.55 4.68
CA GLY A 304 11.56 -5.77 4.62
C GLY A 304 12.26 -5.87 5.96
N LEU A 305 11.76 -5.23 7.03
CA LEU A 305 12.39 -5.26 8.36
C LEU A 305 12.55 -6.69 8.90
N ASN A 306 11.58 -7.55 8.65
CA ASN A 306 11.55 -8.93 9.15
C ASN A 306 12.27 -9.93 8.24
N VAL A 307 12.85 -9.44 7.16
CA VAL A 307 13.59 -10.23 6.17
C VAL A 307 15.06 -9.86 6.16
N ALA A 308 15.36 -8.58 6.37
CA ALA A 308 16.71 -8.07 6.33
C ALA A 308 17.58 -8.72 7.41
N THR A 309 18.76 -9.16 7.00
CA THR A 309 19.82 -9.65 7.88
C THR A 309 21.06 -8.78 7.74
N GLU A 310 21.93 -8.80 8.74
CA GLU A 310 23.12 -7.94 8.79
C GLU A 310 23.96 -8.04 7.50
N ARG A 311 24.17 -9.27 7.00
CA ARG A 311 24.99 -9.57 5.82
C ARG A 311 24.19 -10.12 4.65
N GLY A 312 22.89 -9.93 4.63
CA GLY A 312 22.02 -10.48 3.58
C GLY A 312 22.50 -10.12 2.18
N ARG A 313 22.94 -11.13 1.42
CA ARG A 313 23.43 -10.98 0.04
C ARG A 313 22.47 -11.54 -0.98
N ASN A 314 21.70 -12.55 -0.59
CA ASN A 314 20.80 -13.27 -1.48
C ASN A 314 19.41 -13.33 -0.86
N TYR A 315 18.45 -12.66 -1.50
CA TYR A 315 17.03 -12.66 -1.15
C TYR A 315 16.17 -13.34 -2.21
N ASP A 316 16.74 -14.14 -3.10
CA ASP A 316 16.04 -14.78 -4.23
C ASP A 316 14.81 -15.57 -3.77
N LYS A 317 14.96 -16.36 -2.70
CA LYS A 317 13.85 -17.15 -2.15
C LYS A 317 12.70 -16.26 -1.64
N TYR A 318 13.04 -15.17 -0.95
CA TYR A 318 12.07 -14.21 -0.48
C TYR A 318 11.34 -13.52 -1.65
N ILE A 319 12.09 -13.08 -2.64
CA ILE A 319 11.54 -12.41 -3.82
C ILE A 319 10.64 -13.35 -4.63
N ALA A 320 11.01 -14.63 -4.76
CA ALA A 320 10.14 -15.64 -5.38
C ALA A 320 8.79 -15.78 -4.64
N GLY A 321 8.82 -15.73 -3.31
CA GLY A 321 7.61 -15.72 -2.49
C GLY A 321 6.78 -14.44 -2.66
N MET A 322 7.43 -13.28 -2.75
CA MET A 322 6.75 -12.01 -3.00
C MET A 322 6.19 -11.92 -4.41
N GLN A 323 6.81 -12.57 -5.39
CA GLN A 323 6.24 -12.72 -6.72
C GLN A 323 4.87 -13.40 -6.65
N THR A 324 4.76 -14.50 -5.90
CA THR A 324 3.46 -15.18 -5.69
C THR A 324 2.45 -14.27 -4.98
N THR A 325 2.89 -13.49 -4.00
CA THR A 325 2.04 -12.50 -3.32
C THR A 325 1.51 -11.46 -4.30
N ILE A 326 2.37 -10.90 -5.15
CA ILE A 326 1.98 -9.89 -6.14
C ILE A 326 1.02 -10.48 -7.18
N ASP A 327 1.28 -11.68 -7.66
CA ASP A 327 0.38 -12.37 -8.60
C ASP A 327 -1.01 -12.58 -7.98
N HIS A 328 -1.05 -12.97 -6.72
CA HIS A 328 -2.30 -13.15 -5.97
C HIS A 328 -3.08 -11.83 -5.82
N LEU A 329 -2.38 -10.73 -5.51
CA LEU A 329 -2.99 -9.40 -5.41
C LEU A 329 -3.48 -8.89 -6.78
N LYS A 330 -2.72 -9.12 -7.84
CA LYS A 330 -3.13 -8.75 -9.21
C LYS A 330 -4.40 -9.48 -9.65
N ASP A 331 -4.51 -10.77 -9.31
CA ASP A 331 -5.70 -11.56 -9.60
C ASP A 331 -6.92 -11.09 -8.79
N ALA A 332 -6.73 -10.86 -7.49
CA ALA A 332 -7.82 -10.48 -6.58
C ALA A 332 -8.33 -9.05 -6.83
N PHE A 333 -7.45 -8.12 -7.17
CA PHE A 333 -7.74 -6.71 -7.37
C PHE A 333 -7.32 -6.25 -8.77
N PRO A 334 -8.03 -6.70 -9.82
CA PRO A 334 -7.61 -6.48 -11.20
C PRO A 334 -7.61 -5.00 -11.62
N GLN A 335 -8.36 -4.15 -10.93
CA GLN A 335 -8.45 -2.71 -11.20
C GLN A 335 -7.42 -1.86 -10.43
N ALA A 336 -6.76 -2.43 -9.41
CA ALA A 336 -5.85 -1.68 -8.55
C ALA A 336 -4.45 -1.55 -9.16
N GLY A 337 -3.82 -0.39 -8.96
CA GLY A 337 -2.38 -0.23 -9.10
C GLY A 337 -1.65 -0.77 -7.88
N ILE A 338 -0.39 -1.12 -8.04
CA ILE A 338 0.47 -1.63 -6.96
C ILE A 338 1.74 -0.78 -6.87
N LEU A 339 2.04 -0.31 -5.67
CA LEU A 339 3.24 0.43 -5.33
C LEU A 339 4.03 -0.35 -4.27
N VAL A 340 5.23 -0.77 -4.62
CA VAL A 340 6.17 -1.35 -3.66
C VAL A 340 6.96 -0.20 -3.02
N VAL A 341 6.90 -0.10 -1.70
CA VAL A 341 7.73 0.79 -0.90
C VAL A 341 8.88 -0.02 -0.33
N SER A 342 10.11 0.39 -0.60
CA SER A 342 11.29 -0.32 -0.14
C SER A 342 11.36 -0.37 1.40
N VAL A 343 12.15 -1.30 1.92
CA VAL A 343 12.60 -1.24 3.31
C VAL A 343 13.31 0.10 3.56
N GLY A 344 13.14 0.66 4.76
CA GLY A 344 13.88 1.84 5.19
C GLY A 344 15.30 1.49 5.65
N ASP A 345 16.05 2.52 6.06
CA ASP A 345 17.34 2.31 6.70
C ASP A 345 17.19 1.60 8.05
N ARG A 346 18.15 0.78 8.36
CA ARG A 346 18.32 0.13 9.65
C ARG A 346 19.78 0.12 10.01
N ASP A 347 20.11 0.77 11.13
CA ASP A 347 21.49 0.85 11.59
C ASP A 347 21.77 -0.19 12.66
N TYR A 348 23.00 -0.65 12.71
CA TYR A 348 23.52 -1.53 13.73
C TYR A 348 24.85 -1.01 14.28
N LYS A 349 25.16 -1.43 15.48
CA LYS A 349 26.40 -1.06 16.15
C LYS A 349 27.48 -2.10 15.81
N THR A 350 28.55 -1.64 15.17
CA THR A 350 29.70 -2.47 14.87
C THR A 350 30.53 -2.76 16.11
N GLU A 351 31.50 -3.69 16.02
CA GLU A 351 32.36 -4.09 17.14
C GLU A 351 33.15 -2.89 17.74
N ASP A 352 33.51 -1.92 16.91
CA ASP A 352 34.17 -0.69 17.34
C ASP A 352 33.23 0.36 17.92
N GLY A 353 31.93 0.04 18.02
CA GLY A 353 30.91 0.92 18.57
C GLY A 353 30.33 1.94 17.58
N THR A 354 30.74 1.92 16.32
CA THR A 354 30.24 2.80 15.28
C THR A 354 28.88 2.36 14.77
N LEU A 355 27.94 3.31 14.59
CA LEU A 355 26.66 3.02 13.96
C LEU A 355 26.81 3.05 12.44
N ARG A 356 26.32 2.02 11.76
CA ARG A 356 26.36 1.90 10.31
C ARG A 356 25.07 1.27 9.79
N THR A 357 24.71 1.63 8.57
CA THR A 357 23.65 0.95 7.83
C THR A 357 23.98 -0.54 7.69
N MET A 358 23.04 -1.38 8.03
CA MET A 358 23.14 -2.83 7.86
C MET A 358 23.32 -3.17 6.37
N PRO A 359 24.42 -3.84 5.97
CA PRO A 359 24.71 -4.10 4.54
C PRO A 359 23.58 -4.84 3.82
N GLY A 360 22.89 -5.75 4.50
CA GLY A 360 21.75 -6.49 3.96
C GLY A 360 20.56 -5.61 3.58
N ILE A 361 20.41 -4.43 4.17
CA ILE A 361 19.37 -3.45 3.81
C ILE A 361 19.55 -2.95 2.38
N LYS A 362 20.75 -2.51 2.02
CA LYS A 362 21.03 -2.00 0.67
C LYS A 362 20.78 -3.05 -0.41
N ASN A 363 21.17 -4.30 -0.13
CA ASN A 363 20.90 -5.40 -1.03
C ASN A 363 19.39 -5.65 -1.17
N LEU A 364 18.64 -5.65 -0.06
CA LEU A 364 17.19 -5.87 -0.09
C LEU A 364 16.47 -4.77 -0.88
N VAL A 365 16.87 -3.52 -0.75
CA VAL A 365 16.30 -2.40 -1.54
C VAL A 365 16.41 -2.68 -3.03
N ARG A 366 17.57 -3.16 -3.51
CA ARG A 366 17.78 -3.51 -4.92
C ARG A 366 16.87 -4.65 -5.36
N TYR A 367 16.74 -5.69 -4.54
CA TYR A 367 15.82 -6.80 -4.82
C TYR A 367 14.36 -6.34 -4.90
N GLN A 368 13.94 -5.45 -4.02
CA GLN A 368 12.58 -4.89 -4.03
C GLN A 368 12.34 -4.02 -5.26
N GLN A 369 13.29 -3.22 -5.67
CA GLN A 369 13.21 -2.44 -6.91
C GLN A 369 13.09 -3.34 -8.14
N ASN A 370 13.92 -4.37 -8.23
CA ASN A 370 13.84 -5.34 -9.32
C ASN A 370 12.51 -6.09 -9.32
N LEU A 371 11.98 -6.45 -8.15
CA LEU A 371 10.67 -7.08 -8.03
C LEU A 371 9.56 -6.20 -8.63
N ALA A 372 9.57 -4.91 -8.34
CA ALA A 372 8.61 -3.97 -8.91
C ALA A 372 8.77 -3.84 -10.43
N ALA A 373 10.00 -3.73 -10.92
CA ALA A 373 10.29 -3.64 -12.34
C ALA A 373 9.90 -4.91 -13.11
N ASP A 374 10.21 -6.08 -12.57
CA ASP A 374 9.88 -7.37 -13.19
C ASP A 374 8.38 -7.66 -13.22
N ASN A 375 7.61 -7.01 -12.34
CA ASN A 375 6.15 -7.13 -12.28
C ASN A 375 5.40 -5.99 -12.97
N ASP A 376 6.09 -5.06 -13.62
CA ASP A 376 5.48 -3.92 -14.30
C ASP A 376 4.56 -3.09 -13.37
N ILE A 377 5.02 -2.84 -12.14
CA ILE A 377 4.34 -2.06 -11.11
C ILE A 377 5.22 -0.90 -10.65
N ALA A 378 4.71 -0.07 -9.75
CA ALA A 378 5.43 1.09 -9.25
C ALA A 378 6.32 0.77 -8.04
N PHE A 379 7.35 1.60 -7.84
CA PHE A 379 8.31 1.50 -6.76
C PHE A 379 8.63 2.88 -6.16
N TRP A 380 8.74 2.95 -4.84
CA TRP A 380 9.24 4.12 -4.13
C TRP A 380 10.38 3.71 -3.20
N ASN A 381 11.52 4.35 -3.36
CA ASN A 381 12.72 4.07 -2.58
C ASN A 381 12.69 4.83 -1.26
N MET A 382 12.06 4.24 -0.24
CA MET A 382 11.98 4.85 1.09
C MET A 382 13.35 4.99 1.75
N PHE A 383 14.27 4.07 1.49
CA PHE A 383 15.65 4.13 1.98
C PHE A 383 16.33 5.44 1.53
N GLU A 384 16.23 5.78 0.26
CA GLU A 384 16.76 7.04 -0.26
C GLU A 384 16.00 8.26 0.25
N ALA A 385 14.66 8.17 0.32
CA ALA A 385 13.83 9.26 0.84
C ALA A 385 14.17 9.62 2.29
N MET A 386 14.55 8.63 3.11
CA MET A 386 15.02 8.85 4.48
C MET A 386 16.36 9.59 4.56
N GLY A 387 17.13 9.58 3.49
CA GLY A 387 18.49 10.14 3.44
C GLY A 387 19.57 9.12 3.12
N GLY A 388 19.20 7.87 2.84
CA GLY A 388 20.11 6.79 2.48
C GLY A 388 20.92 6.22 3.64
N GLU A 389 22.17 5.95 3.40
CA GLU A 389 23.09 5.34 4.38
C GLU A 389 23.26 6.19 5.63
N GLY A 390 23.06 5.60 6.81
CA GLY A 390 23.17 6.28 8.09
C GLY A 390 21.96 7.16 8.45
N SER A 391 20.93 7.18 7.63
CA SER A 391 19.77 8.06 7.85
C SER A 391 18.94 7.69 9.09
N MET A 392 18.88 6.41 9.46
CA MET A 392 18.17 6.01 10.69
C MET A 392 18.84 6.62 11.93
N ALA A 393 20.17 6.58 12.04
CA ALA A 393 20.89 7.22 13.14
C ALA A 393 20.61 8.73 13.17
N ASN A 394 20.57 9.40 12.04
CA ASN A 394 20.23 10.82 11.94
C ASN A 394 18.80 11.10 12.45
N LEU A 395 17.85 10.25 12.12
CA LEU A 395 16.47 10.36 12.61
C LEU A 395 16.38 10.14 14.13
N VAL A 396 17.10 9.16 14.67
CA VAL A 396 17.15 8.90 16.11
C VAL A 396 17.71 10.11 16.86
N HIS A 397 18.78 10.70 16.37
CA HIS A 397 19.48 11.82 17.00
C HIS A 397 18.96 13.20 16.65
N ALA A 398 17.95 13.29 15.80
CA ALA A 398 17.25 14.54 15.50
C ALA A 398 16.60 15.11 16.79
N LYS A 399 16.39 16.42 16.82
CA LYS A 399 15.78 17.11 17.96
C LYS A 399 14.53 17.89 17.50
N PRO A 400 13.33 17.41 17.83
CA PRO A 400 13.01 16.18 18.57
C PRO A 400 13.32 14.90 17.76
N SER A 401 13.54 13.79 18.46
CA SER A 401 13.82 12.49 17.83
C SER A 401 12.67 12.03 16.93
N LEU A 402 13.02 11.50 15.76
CA LEU A 402 12.09 10.99 14.74
C LEU A 402 12.06 9.45 14.70
N ALA A 403 12.96 8.80 15.42
CA ALA A 403 13.04 7.34 15.46
C ALA A 403 13.45 6.85 16.85
N ASN A 404 13.27 5.56 17.07
CA ASN A 404 13.56 4.90 18.35
C ASN A 404 15.05 4.51 18.44
N TYR A 405 15.55 4.37 19.68
CA TYR A 405 16.93 3.94 19.93
C TYR A 405 17.22 2.47 19.59
N ASP A 406 16.26 1.76 19.02
CA ASP A 406 16.49 0.46 18.38
C ASP A 406 17.10 0.60 16.98
N TYR A 407 17.21 1.81 16.46
CA TYR A 407 17.74 2.14 15.13
C TYR A 407 17.05 1.40 13.99
N THR A 408 15.80 1.05 14.20
CA THR A 408 14.98 0.25 13.28
C THR A 408 13.62 0.88 13.02
N HIS A 409 12.93 1.32 14.08
CA HIS A 409 11.56 1.83 14.01
C HIS A 409 11.50 3.34 14.18
N ILE A 410 10.67 3.97 13.35
CA ILE A 410 10.30 5.38 13.49
C ILE A 410 9.24 5.55 14.58
N ASN A 411 9.16 6.76 15.14
CA ASN A 411 8.05 7.18 15.99
C ASN A 411 7.00 7.96 15.15
N PHE A 412 5.95 8.49 15.77
CA PHE A 412 4.92 9.24 15.04
C PHE A 412 5.45 10.49 14.36
N ARG A 413 6.41 11.19 14.92
CA ARG A 413 7.06 12.34 14.26
C ARG A 413 7.84 11.90 13.04
N GLY A 414 8.56 10.81 13.12
CA GLY A 414 9.24 10.19 11.96
C GLY A 414 8.25 9.72 10.90
N GLY A 415 7.14 9.14 11.34
CA GLY A 415 6.02 8.76 10.47
C GLY A 415 5.47 9.95 9.70
N LYS A 416 5.24 11.07 10.37
CA LYS A 416 4.80 12.31 9.72
C LYS A 416 5.82 12.81 8.70
N HIS A 417 7.10 12.78 9.03
CA HIS A 417 8.17 13.18 8.13
C HIS A 417 8.19 12.31 6.86
N LEU A 418 8.19 10.99 7.00
CA LEU A 418 8.20 10.07 5.84
C LEU A 418 6.89 10.11 5.05
N ALA A 419 5.76 10.25 5.73
CA ALA A 419 4.47 10.43 5.08
C ALA A 419 4.46 11.67 4.19
N GLY A 420 5.06 12.79 4.65
CA GLY A 420 5.22 14.00 3.87
C GLY A 420 6.02 13.78 2.59
N LEU A 421 7.12 13.03 2.67
CA LEU A 421 7.94 12.70 1.51
C LEU A 421 7.20 11.82 0.50
N LEU A 422 6.47 10.82 0.97
CA LEU A 422 5.65 9.97 0.09
C LEU A 422 4.48 10.75 -0.51
N TYR A 423 3.81 11.57 0.29
CA TYR A 423 2.72 12.45 -0.19
C TYR A 423 3.20 13.37 -1.32
N GLU A 424 4.33 14.02 -1.15
CA GLU A 424 4.92 14.88 -2.18
C GLU A 424 5.22 14.09 -3.46
N ALA A 425 5.75 12.88 -3.34
CA ALA A 425 6.01 12.00 -4.48
C ALA A 425 4.72 11.58 -5.19
N LEU A 426 3.66 11.25 -4.43
CA LEU A 426 2.34 10.92 -4.99
C LEU A 426 1.72 12.10 -5.75
N VAL A 427 1.75 13.29 -5.17
CA VAL A 427 1.19 14.51 -5.77
C VAL A 427 1.98 14.92 -7.01
N TYR A 428 3.30 14.88 -6.93
CA TYR A 428 4.14 15.17 -8.09
C TYR A 428 3.93 14.16 -9.24
N GLY A 429 3.79 12.89 -8.91
CA GLY A 429 3.45 11.84 -9.88
C GLY A 429 2.10 12.10 -10.55
N LYS A 430 1.10 12.61 -9.82
CA LYS A 430 -0.19 13.04 -10.39
C LYS A 430 -0.02 14.21 -11.36
N GLU A 431 0.80 15.19 -11.02
CA GLU A 431 1.11 16.30 -11.93
C GLU A 431 1.78 15.81 -13.23
N GLN A 432 2.70 14.84 -13.14
CA GLN A 432 3.33 14.24 -14.32
C GLN A 432 2.29 13.45 -15.16
N TYR A 433 1.41 12.72 -14.52
CA TYR A 433 0.29 12.03 -15.18
C TYR A 433 -0.61 13.01 -15.95
N ASP A 434 -0.98 14.13 -15.34
CA ASP A 434 -1.81 15.16 -15.98
C ASP A 434 -1.11 15.80 -17.19
N ARG A 435 0.17 16.09 -17.06
CA ARG A 435 1.01 16.64 -18.17
C ARG A 435 1.10 15.65 -19.32
N ARG A 436 1.31 14.37 -19.03
CA ARG A 436 1.36 13.32 -20.05
C ARG A 436 0.04 13.24 -20.82
N ARG A 437 -1.07 13.21 -20.10
CA ARG A 437 -2.41 13.16 -20.73
C ARG A 437 -2.70 14.38 -21.60
N ALA A 438 -2.35 15.58 -21.11
CA ALA A 438 -2.49 16.78 -21.92
C ALA A 438 -1.65 16.72 -23.18
N TYR A 439 -0.40 16.29 -23.07
CA TYR A 439 0.51 16.12 -24.19
C TYR A 439 0.01 15.10 -25.22
N GLU A 440 -0.53 13.97 -24.78
CA GLU A 440 -1.07 12.92 -25.66
C GLU A 440 -2.36 13.34 -26.36
N ALA A 441 -3.10 14.30 -25.80
CA ALA A 441 -4.35 14.80 -26.36
C ALA A 441 -4.14 15.86 -27.46
N GLU A 442 -2.96 16.51 -27.51
CA GLU A 442 -2.57 17.46 -28.59
C GLU A 442 -2.15 16.71 -29.87
#